data_7545c92b3665a67dff697ae65bc6a9dc
#
_entry.id   7545c92b3665a67dff697ae65bc6a9dc
#
_cell.length_a   1.000
_cell.length_b   1.000
_cell.length_c   1.000
_cell.angle_alpha   90.00
_cell.angle_beta   90.00
_cell.angle_gamma   90.00
#
_symmetry.space_group_name_H-M   'P 1'
#
loop_
_entity.id
_entity.type
_entity.pdbx_description
1 polymer ?
#
loop_
_entity_poly.entity_id
_entity_poly.type
_entity_poly.pdbx_seq_one_letter_code
_entity_poly.pdbx_strand_id
1 'polypeptide(L)'
;MNYSMHSTFTLAFALLCSFVGALVGKAQVSPYMPKVKTVLTYNIRNATTDDGQVDFADVVATIQRADADFVALQELDSVTGRSKGKDVLRELALLSQYYPVYGSSINYDGGRYGLGILSKQKPVGVRKVALPGREEARTMLVAEFQDVVLACTHLSLTDEDRMASAGLILAEAEGSTKPFLLAGDFNAVPESDFIKQIERGFIVLSLKDKHTFPARSPKACIDYIASFKGSGESLVLREAEVMPRGRVSDHLPVLARFQLKTPVERILYGKPYLQNPSPEAISVMFQTRTIAHAWVEYGQDTLNLRRARMEYGGQAVCHDIEHRVRLEGLQPGGKYYYRVCAQEILHYAAYNKVLGDTQVTDFYSFQLPEDGQEDFTALIFNDLHRNQETIGFMSQLADSIPHDFVLFNGDCIPDPASREDAMHMLHRLASAFHAEEIPAFFVRGNHEIRNFHSAALPSLLEQPGGKTYGSFSWGDTRFVILDCGEDKPDDHPVYYGLNDFSAFRQQQCSFLQEEMKSREFRKAERRVLLSHIPLWGNGDKYQPCSELWTPLLENARFDVGLSGHTHRFRYYSAGDVSNPFPVCIGGGPGANSATMMVLTKKGEDFSLRVLNAKGQELGAWPL
;
A
#
# COMPACT_ATOMS: atom_id res chain seq x y z
N MET A 1 14.30 30.90 -64.41
CA MET A 1 14.79 31.50 -63.14
C MET A 1 14.42 30.53 -62.01
N ASN A 2 15.36 29.65 -61.71
CA ASN A 2 15.26 28.70 -60.59
C ASN A 2 15.96 29.32 -59.37
N TYR A 3 15.28 29.49 -58.26
CA TYR A 3 15.92 29.68 -56.94
C TYR A 3 15.27 28.78 -55.90
N SER A 4 16.01 27.90 -55.54
CA SER A 4 16.23 27.08 -54.33
C SER A 4 15.32 27.36 -53.12
N MET A 5 14.49 26.39 -52.83
CA MET A 5 13.67 26.26 -51.60
C MET A 5 14.13 25.03 -50.79
N HIS A 6 15.44 24.89 -50.55
CA HIS A 6 15.96 23.70 -49.86
C HIS A 6 16.74 23.96 -48.56
N SER A 7 16.85 25.25 -48.08
CA SER A 7 17.65 25.53 -46.85
C SER A 7 16.85 25.79 -45.57
N THR A 8 15.52 25.95 -45.67
CA THR A 8 14.68 26.28 -44.48
C THR A 8 14.05 25.05 -43.81
N PHE A 9 14.00 23.90 -44.46
CA PHE A 9 13.45 22.69 -43.87
C PHE A 9 14.44 21.91 -43.01
N THR A 10 15.72 22.03 -43.21
CA THR A 10 16.77 21.32 -42.47
C THR A 10 17.01 21.90 -41.07
N LEU A 11 16.82 23.21 -40.88
CA LEU A 11 16.98 23.84 -39.56
C LEU A 11 15.77 23.62 -38.64
N ALA A 12 14.57 23.52 -39.19
CA ALA A 12 13.35 23.22 -38.40
C ALA A 12 13.32 21.77 -37.91
N PHE A 13 13.89 20.84 -38.68
CA PHE A 13 13.96 19.43 -38.26
C PHE A 13 15.04 19.16 -37.20
N ALA A 14 16.15 19.89 -37.23
CA ALA A 14 17.21 19.84 -36.23
C ALA A 14 16.78 20.46 -34.89
N LEU A 15 15.93 21.49 -34.88
CA LEU A 15 15.37 22.07 -33.67
C LEU A 15 14.21 21.20 -33.08
N LEU A 16 13.46 20.50 -33.90
CA LEU A 16 12.42 19.56 -33.41
C LEU A 16 13.04 18.30 -32.79
N CYS A 17 14.17 17.80 -33.34
CA CYS A 17 14.88 16.65 -32.77
C CYS A 17 15.61 16.99 -31.46
N SER A 18 16.04 18.23 -31.24
CA SER A 18 16.66 18.64 -29.98
C SER A 18 15.64 18.88 -28.85
N PHE A 19 14.37 19.14 -29.17
CA PHE A 19 13.30 19.27 -28.17
C PHE A 19 12.63 17.93 -27.82
N VAL A 20 12.71 16.91 -28.67
CA VAL A 20 12.19 15.55 -28.40
C VAL A 20 13.18 14.73 -27.54
N GLY A 21 14.47 15.11 -27.51
CA GLY A 21 15.48 14.46 -26.68
C GLY A 21 15.40 14.78 -25.16
N ALA A 22 14.61 15.79 -24.76
CA ALA A 22 14.49 16.20 -23.36
C ALA A 22 13.21 15.69 -22.65
N LEU A 23 12.36 14.95 -23.36
CA LEU A 23 11.19 14.26 -22.82
C LEU A 23 11.37 12.72 -22.83
N VAL A 24 12.56 12.23 -22.45
CA VAL A 24 12.65 10.91 -21.86
C VAL A 24 12.02 11.05 -20.47
N GLY A 25 10.72 10.89 -20.42
CA GLY A 25 9.98 10.86 -19.16
C GLY A 25 10.70 9.91 -18.22
N LYS A 26 11.06 10.37 -17.03
CA LYS A 26 11.46 9.48 -15.94
C LYS A 26 10.39 8.40 -15.91
N ALA A 27 10.76 7.16 -16.20
CA ALA A 27 9.83 6.04 -16.12
C ALA A 27 9.11 6.17 -14.77
N GLN A 28 7.77 6.23 -14.81
CA GLN A 28 7.00 6.45 -13.60
C GLN A 28 7.17 5.21 -12.74
N VAL A 29 8.06 5.29 -11.77
CA VAL A 29 8.29 4.22 -10.79
C VAL A 29 7.00 4.08 -9.98
N SER A 30 6.56 2.84 -9.75
CA SER A 30 5.37 2.59 -8.92
C SER A 30 5.47 3.37 -7.60
N PRO A 31 4.37 4.04 -7.15
CA PRO A 31 4.36 4.77 -5.89
C PRO A 31 4.61 3.85 -4.66
N TYR A 32 4.45 2.55 -4.84
CA TYR A 32 4.67 1.53 -3.80
C TYR A 32 6.10 0.97 -3.79
N MET A 33 6.96 1.37 -4.72
CA MET A 33 8.37 0.99 -4.67
C MET A 33 9.11 1.87 -3.65
N PRO A 34 9.94 1.29 -2.76
CA PRO A 34 10.72 2.07 -1.80
C PRO A 34 11.56 3.14 -2.50
N LYS A 35 11.40 4.39 -2.07
CA LYS A 35 12.12 5.52 -2.67
C LYS A 35 13.59 5.51 -2.26
N VAL A 36 14.46 5.83 -3.21
CA VAL A 36 15.86 6.12 -2.90
C VAL A 36 15.93 7.45 -2.16
N LYS A 37 16.59 7.47 -1.02
CA LYS A 37 16.89 8.68 -0.24
C LYS A 37 18.37 8.99 -0.33
N THR A 38 18.70 10.27 -0.26
CA THR A 38 20.07 10.77 -0.39
C THR A 38 20.45 11.55 0.85
N VAL A 39 21.56 11.17 1.48
CA VAL A 39 22.21 11.96 2.54
C VAL A 39 23.56 12.48 2.05
N LEU A 40 23.80 13.75 2.32
CA LEU A 40 25.04 14.46 2.02
C LEU A 40 25.67 14.92 3.34
N THR A 41 26.98 14.73 3.53
CA THR A 41 27.73 15.45 4.56
C THR A 41 28.77 16.35 3.90
N TYR A 42 28.91 17.56 4.43
CA TYR A 42 29.84 18.53 3.91
C TYR A 42 30.32 19.52 4.99
N ASN A 43 31.59 19.43 5.36
CA ASN A 43 32.23 20.50 6.10
C ASN A 43 32.45 21.68 5.14
N ILE A 44 31.71 22.76 5.30
CA ILE A 44 31.70 23.88 4.33
C ILE A 44 32.67 24.99 4.66
N ARG A 45 33.43 24.89 5.74
CA ARG A 45 34.38 25.91 6.15
C ARG A 45 33.75 27.29 6.09
N ASN A 46 32.59 27.46 6.74
CA ASN A 46 31.81 28.71 6.72
C ASN A 46 31.46 29.24 5.30
N ALA A 47 31.31 28.35 4.31
CA ALA A 47 31.11 28.66 2.89
C ALA A 47 32.24 29.55 2.28
N THR A 48 33.47 29.41 2.75
CA THR A 48 34.59 30.25 2.37
C THR A 48 35.43 29.59 1.26
N THR A 49 35.71 30.36 0.22
CA THR A 49 36.63 29.99 -0.88
C THR A 49 38.08 30.10 -0.44
N ASP A 50 39.00 29.63 -1.28
CA ASP A 50 40.44 29.66 -0.99
C ASP A 50 41.03 31.10 -0.86
N ASP A 51 40.42 32.09 -1.51
CA ASP A 51 40.78 33.51 -1.43
C ASP A 51 40.02 34.27 -0.33
N GLY A 52 39.27 33.52 0.54
CA GLY A 52 38.59 34.06 1.71
C GLY A 52 37.23 34.73 1.41
N GLN A 53 36.68 34.54 0.21
CA GLN A 53 35.34 35.05 -0.12
C GLN A 53 34.27 34.03 0.33
N VAL A 54 33.12 34.55 0.78
CA VAL A 54 31.96 33.72 1.13
C VAL A 54 31.09 33.51 -0.10
N ASP A 55 30.80 32.25 -0.43
CA ASP A 55 29.99 31.84 -1.60
C ASP A 55 28.92 30.82 -1.22
N PHE A 56 27.75 31.27 -0.78
CA PHE A 56 26.61 30.39 -0.46
C PHE A 56 26.04 29.70 -1.70
N ALA A 57 26.15 30.33 -2.89
CA ALA A 57 25.61 29.77 -4.12
C ALA A 57 26.34 28.46 -4.52
N ASP A 58 27.65 28.36 -4.26
CA ASP A 58 28.43 27.17 -4.53
C ASP A 58 28.02 26.00 -3.63
N VAL A 59 27.76 26.26 -2.33
CA VAL A 59 27.20 25.24 -1.41
C VAL A 59 25.83 24.75 -1.88
N VAL A 60 24.95 25.71 -2.23
CA VAL A 60 23.60 25.37 -2.72
C VAL A 60 23.66 24.59 -4.03
N ALA A 61 24.53 24.95 -4.96
CA ALA A 61 24.73 24.20 -6.20
C ALA A 61 25.21 22.76 -5.94
N THR A 62 26.03 22.55 -4.91
CA THR A 62 26.48 21.23 -4.48
C THR A 62 25.31 20.41 -3.91
N ILE A 63 24.48 20.99 -3.04
CA ILE A 63 23.28 20.36 -2.47
C ILE A 63 22.29 19.98 -3.58
N GLN A 64 22.05 20.89 -4.54
CA GLN A 64 21.14 20.65 -5.67
C GLN A 64 21.66 19.55 -6.60
N ARG A 65 22.97 19.54 -6.88
CA ARG A 65 23.60 18.50 -7.72
C ARG A 65 23.53 17.12 -7.07
N ALA A 66 23.64 17.06 -5.73
CA ALA A 66 23.45 15.84 -4.95
C ALA A 66 21.98 15.37 -4.96
N ASP A 67 21.03 16.25 -5.19
CA ASP A 67 19.58 16.06 -4.97
C ASP A 67 19.30 15.48 -3.57
N ALA A 68 20.04 15.97 -2.56
CA ALA A 68 20.04 15.40 -1.22
C ALA A 68 18.70 15.60 -0.53
N ASP A 69 18.17 14.55 0.12
CA ASP A 69 16.99 14.66 0.99
C ASP A 69 17.37 15.23 2.35
N PHE A 70 18.59 14.90 2.79
CA PHE A 70 19.17 15.31 4.06
C PHE A 70 20.62 15.76 3.87
N VAL A 71 20.98 16.86 4.51
CA VAL A 71 22.32 17.44 4.43
C VAL A 71 22.84 17.70 5.85
N ALA A 72 23.97 17.11 6.21
CA ALA A 72 24.71 17.36 7.44
C ALA A 72 25.87 18.33 7.14
N LEU A 73 25.84 19.50 7.74
CA LEU A 73 26.81 20.57 7.52
C LEU A 73 27.64 20.84 8.77
N GLN A 74 28.93 21.01 8.59
CA GLN A 74 29.89 21.34 9.64
C GLN A 74 30.49 22.72 9.34
N GLU A 75 31.01 23.34 10.40
CA GLU A 75 31.63 24.68 10.38
C GLU A 75 30.72 25.81 9.92
N LEU A 76 29.61 25.97 10.64
CA LEU A 76 28.61 27.00 10.37
C LEU A 76 28.67 28.13 11.38
N ASP A 77 28.86 29.34 10.87
CA ASP A 77 28.70 30.55 11.63
C ASP A 77 27.22 30.98 11.70
N SER A 78 26.79 31.45 12.85
CA SER A 78 25.53 32.16 13.04
C SER A 78 25.77 33.53 13.66
N VAL A 79 25.57 34.57 12.87
CA VAL A 79 25.69 36.02 13.25
C VAL A 79 27.05 36.42 13.84
N THR A 80 28.14 35.80 13.37
CA THR A 80 29.51 36.15 13.79
C THR A 80 30.02 37.36 13.04
N GLY A 81 31.05 38.01 13.59
CA GLY A 81 31.76 39.09 12.87
C GLY A 81 32.36 38.61 11.56
N ARG A 82 32.95 37.40 11.55
CA ARG A 82 33.50 36.70 10.39
C ARG A 82 32.47 36.48 9.28
N SER A 83 31.25 36.14 9.63
CA SER A 83 30.13 35.97 8.69
C SER A 83 29.45 37.31 8.32
N LYS A 84 29.98 38.46 8.80
CA LYS A 84 29.39 39.79 8.63
C LYS A 84 27.95 39.86 9.16
N GLY A 85 27.69 39.24 10.27
CA GLY A 85 26.38 39.19 10.92
C GLY A 85 25.35 38.31 10.20
N LYS A 86 25.75 37.49 9.24
CA LYS A 86 24.85 36.54 8.56
C LYS A 86 24.72 35.25 9.34
N ASP A 87 23.51 34.68 9.33
CA ASP A 87 23.24 33.30 9.74
C ASP A 87 23.40 32.40 8.51
N VAL A 88 24.56 31.74 8.42
CA VAL A 88 24.95 30.94 7.25
C VAL A 88 23.90 29.87 6.93
N LEU A 89 23.43 29.12 7.93
CA LEU A 89 22.45 28.06 7.71
C LEU A 89 21.12 28.61 7.16
N ARG A 90 20.67 29.74 7.69
CA ARG A 90 19.44 30.38 7.24
C ARG A 90 19.53 30.87 5.80
N GLU A 91 20.68 31.45 5.42
CA GLU A 91 20.94 31.85 4.02
C GLU A 91 20.90 30.66 3.08
N LEU A 92 21.57 29.56 3.44
CA LEU A 92 21.54 28.30 2.68
C LEU A 92 20.14 27.71 2.57
N ALA A 93 19.37 27.71 3.66
CA ALA A 93 18.00 27.22 3.70
C ALA A 93 17.07 28.02 2.77
N LEU A 94 17.18 29.33 2.78
CA LEU A 94 16.40 30.22 1.89
C LEU A 94 16.71 29.96 0.41
N LEU A 95 17.99 29.84 0.06
CA LEU A 95 18.43 29.61 -1.32
C LEU A 95 18.11 28.20 -1.83
N SER A 96 18.17 27.21 -0.96
CA SER A 96 17.89 25.80 -1.32
C SER A 96 16.43 25.39 -1.16
N GLN A 97 15.62 26.17 -0.42
CA GLN A 97 14.24 25.85 -0.01
C GLN A 97 14.14 24.61 0.90
N TYR A 98 15.14 24.41 1.76
CA TYR A 98 15.19 23.33 2.73
C TYR A 98 14.79 23.82 4.14
N TYR A 99 14.34 22.89 4.99
CA TYR A 99 14.11 23.14 6.41
C TYR A 99 15.43 23.14 7.17
N PRO A 100 15.80 24.23 7.88
CA PRO A 100 17.05 24.30 8.63
C PRO A 100 16.88 23.83 10.09
N VAL A 101 17.90 23.15 10.61
CA VAL A 101 18.08 22.87 12.02
C VAL A 101 19.51 23.25 12.42
N TYR A 102 19.67 24.20 13.33
CA TYR A 102 20.98 24.69 13.80
C TYR A 102 21.34 24.13 15.17
N GLY A 103 22.56 23.67 15.33
CA GLY A 103 23.15 23.22 16.58
C GLY A 103 24.42 23.98 16.94
N SER A 104 24.34 24.98 17.84
CA SER A 104 25.50 25.70 18.33
C SER A 104 26.40 24.79 19.18
N SER A 105 27.69 24.77 18.89
CA SER A 105 28.73 24.14 19.71
C SER A 105 29.38 25.14 20.65
N ILE A 106 29.79 26.32 20.17
CA ILE A 106 30.45 27.38 20.93
C ILE A 106 29.89 28.76 20.62
N ASN A 107 30.16 29.72 21.52
CA ASN A 107 30.08 31.15 21.22
C ASN A 107 31.37 31.55 20.51
N TYR A 108 31.27 32.29 19.43
CA TYR A 108 32.41 32.65 18.62
C TYR A 108 32.19 34.00 17.94
N ASP A 109 33.19 34.88 18.02
CA ASP A 109 33.26 36.18 17.30
C ASP A 109 31.94 37.00 17.35
N GLY A 110 31.38 37.15 18.54
CA GLY A 110 30.14 37.88 18.78
C GLY A 110 28.85 37.14 18.42
N GLY A 111 28.93 36.00 17.80
CA GLY A 111 27.83 35.11 17.45
C GLY A 111 28.03 33.68 17.95
N ARG A 112 27.66 32.69 17.14
CA ARG A 112 27.78 31.26 17.43
C ARG A 112 28.39 30.51 16.27
N TYR A 113 29.04 29.37 16.61
CA TYR A 113 29.61 28.45 15.63
C TYR A 113 29.16 27.02 15.96
N GLY A 114 28.92 26.21 14.94
CA GLY A 114 28.44 24.85 15.15
C GLY A 114 28.06 24.08 13.90
N LEU A 115 26.96 23.34 13.99
CA LEU A 115 26.47 22.39 13.00
C LEU A 115 25.12 22.81 12.43
N GLY A 116 24.82 22.28 11.25
CA GLY A 116 23.50 22.44 10.65
C GLY A 116 23.01 21.17 9.97
N ILE A 117 21.69 20.99 9.98
CA ILE A 117 21.02 20.02 9.14
C ILE A 117 20.06 20.79 8.25
N LEU A 118 20.12 20.52 6.93
CA LEU A 118 19.12 20.95 5.96
C LEU A 118 18.37 19.72 5.45
N SER A 119 17.06 19.84 5.24
CA SER A 119 16.26 18.72 4.76
C SER A 119 15.07 19.15 3.91
N LYS A 120 14.66 18.31 2.94
CA LYS A 120 13.43 18.49 2.17
C LYS A 120 12.16 18.30 3.03
N GLN A 121 12.27 17.57 4.14
CA GLN A 121 11.18 17.27 5.06
C GLN A 121 11.36 18.07 6.35
N LYS A 122 10.25 18.55 6.93
CA LYS A 122 10.29 19.16 8.25
C LYS A 122 10.60 18.08 9.31
N PRO A 123 11.58 18.28 10.21
CA PRO A 123 11.85 17.35 11.31
C PRO A 123 10.67 17.33 12.30
N VAL A 124 10.43 16.15 12.90
CA VAL A 124 9.41 15.95 13.92
C VAL A 124 9.98 16.10 15.34
N GLY A 125 11.30 15.98 15.48
CA GLY A 125 12.03 16.17 16.73
C GLY A 125 13.45 16.65 16.47
N VAL A 126 14.00 17.43 17.41
CA VAL A 126 15.38 17.93 17.36
C VAL A 126 15.97 17.90 18.76
N ARG A 127 17.22 17.43 18.90
CA ARG A 127 17.98 17.49 20.14
C ARG A 127 19.46 17.64 19.89
N LYS A 128 20.20 18.04 20.92
CA LYS A 128 21.64 18.15 20.90
C LYS A 128 22.25 17.28 21.99
N VAL A 129 23.36 16.64 21.65
CA VAL A 129 24.18 15.87 22.58
C VAL A 129 25.54 16.54 22.65
N ALA A 130 25.96 16.95 23.86
CA ALA A 130 27.30 17.50 24.06
C ALA A 130 28.34 16.38 23.89
N LEU A 131 29.38 16.62 23.12
CA LEU A 131 30.49 15.71 22.91
C LEU A 131 31.79 16.29 23.51
N PRO A 132 32.72 15.43 23.94
CA PRO A 132 34.05 15.86 24.38
C PRO A 132 34.81 16.61 23.28
N GLY A 133 35.54 17.64 23.69
CA GLY A 133 36.42 18.41 22.81
C GLY A 133 37.21 19.40 23.67
N ARG A 134 38.48 19.07 23.96
CA ARG A 134 39.35 19.88 24.82
C ARG A 134 39.88 21.13 24.10
N GLU A 135 40.02 21.07 22.80
CA GLU A 135 40.40 22.22 21.97
C GLU A 135 39.19 23.13 21.70
N GLU A 136 38.01 22.56 21.57
CA GLU A 136 36.76 23.24 21.28
C GLU A 136 35.58 22.32 21.64
N ALA A 137 34.57 22.86 22.30
CA ALA A 137 33.40 22.08 22.66
C ALA A 137 32.70 21.52 21.42
N ARG A 138 32.44 20.23 21.40
CA ARG A 138 31.81 19.51 20.28
C ARG A 138 30.36 19.18 20.59
N THR A 139 29.60 18.96 19.53
CA THR A 139 28.18 18.67 19.59
C THR A 139 27.80 17.64 18.54
N MET A 140 26.86 16.77 18.85
CA MET A 140 26.09 16.02 17.87
C MET A 140 24.68 16.60 17.81
N LEU A 141 24.28 17.06 16.62
CA LEU A 141 22.97 17.59 16.33
C LEU A 141 22.10 16.45 15.76
N VAL A 142 21.00 16.11 16.43
CA VAL A 142 20.12 15.01 16.03
C VAL A 142 18.79 15.57 15.57
N ALA A 143 18.40 15.28 14.33
CA ALA A 143 17.10 15.58 13.77
C ALA A 143 16.34 14.28 13.47
N GLU A 144 15.17 14.17 14.03
CA GLU A 144 14.27 13.05 13.80
C GLU A 144 13.26 13.42 12.72
N PHE A 145 13.10 12.52 11.74
CA PHE A 145 12.12 12.61 10.67
C PHE A 145 11.07 11.50 10.80
N GLN A 146 10.13 11.44 9.87
CA GLN A 146 9.05 10.45 9.95
C GLN A 146 9.59 9.01 9.90
N ASP A 147 10.60 8.74 9.12
CA ASP A 147 11.10 7.41 8.77
C ASP A 147 12.60 7.19 9.03
N VAL A 148 13.33 8.21 9.47
CA VAL A 148 14.78 8.16 9.70
C VAL A 148 15.18 9.18 10.76
N VAL A 149 16.30 8.92 11.43
CA VAL A 149 17.01 9.89 12.29
C VAL A 149 18.35 10.22 11.64
N LEU A 150 18.67 11.51 11.51
CA LEU A 150 20.00 11.99 11.09
C LEU A 150 20.70 12.69 12.26
N ALA A 151 21.88 12.20 12.59
CA ALA A 151 22.82 12.84 13.50
C ALA A 151 23.97 13.47 12.70
N CYS A 152 24.18 14.77 12.89
CA CYS A 152 25.30 15.52 12.33
C CYS A 152 26.34 15.78 13.41
N THR A 153 27.62 15.56 13.12
CA THR A 153 28.72 15.79 14.08
C THR A 153 29.95 16.39 13.41
N HIS A 154 30.76 17.09 14.22
CA HIS A 154 32.14 17.48 13.91
C HIS A 154 32.96 17.14 15.16
N LEU A 155 33.78 16.08 15.06
CA LEU A 155 34.47 15.54 16.22
C LEU A 155 35.76 16.27 16.54
N SER A 156 36.30 16.03 17.75
CA SER A 156 37.57 16.59 18.24
C SER A 156 38.76 16.15 17.40
N LEU A 157 39.78 16.97 17.34
CA LEU A 157 41.09 16.64 16.77
C LEU A 157 41.87 15.67 17.66
N THR A 158 41.44 15.50 18.93
CA THR A 158 42.11 14.67 19.93
C THR A 158 41.52 13.26 19.98
N ASP A 159 42.34 12.23 19.91
CA ASP A 159 41.93 10.82 19.86
C ASP A 159 41.12 10.38 21.08
N GLU A 160 41.54 10.78 22.29
CA GLU A 160 40.83 10.43 23.54
C GLU A 160 39.42 11.00 23.57
N ASP A 161 39.22 12.25 23.09
CA ASP A 161 37.91 12.90 23.02
C ASP A 161 37.01 12.20 21.99
N ARG A 162 37.58 11.81 20.83
CA ARG A 162 36.84 11.00 19.85
C ARG A 162 36.42 9.66 20.42
N MET A 163 37.32 8.96 21.10
CA MET A 163 37.00 7.66 21.74
C MET A 163 35.90 7.81 22.81
N ALA A 164 35.94 8.87 23.61
CA ALA A 164 34.87 9.16 24.60
C ALA A 164 33.53 9.50 23.88
N SER A 165 33.59 10.21 22.73
CA SER A 165 32.41 10.51 21.93
C SER A 165 31.73 9.26 21.36
N ALA A 166 32.48 8.19 21.05
CA ALA A 166 31.93 6.96 20.49
C ALA A 166 30.86 6.33 21.39
N GLY A 167 31.07 6.32 22.71
CA GLY A 167 30.08 5.81 23.68
C GLY A 167 28.78 6.61 23.70
N LEU A 168 28.87 7.94 23.62
CA LEU A 168 27.70 8.82 23.57
C LEU A 168 26.92 8.67 22.26
N ILE A 169 27.63 8.55 21.14
CA ILE A 169 27.03 8.32 19.81
C ILE A 169 26.30 6.98 19.79
N LEU A 170 26.90 5.91 20.31
CA LEU A 170 26.26 4.58 20.37
C LEU A 170 25.02 4.60 21.25
N ALA A 171 25.10 5.19 22.44
CA ALA A 171 23.95 5.28 23.36
C ALA A 171 22.77 6.05 22.74
N GLU A 172 23.05 7.11 21.98
CA GLU A 172 22.03 7.87 21.26
C GLU A 172 21.37 7.05 20.14
N ALA A 173 22.17 6.28 19.41
CA ALA A 173 21.68 5.42 18.33
C ALA A 173 20.87 4.23 18.85
N GLU A 174 21.28 3.62 19.97
CA GLU A 174 20.56 2.53 20.64
C GLU A 174 19.17 2.94 21.14
N GLY A 175 18.99 4.22 21.50
CA GLY A 175 17.69 4.80 21.88
C GLY A 175 16.73 5.01 20.71
N SER A 176 17.16 4.82 19.45
CA SER A 176 16.33 5.07 18.28
C SER A 176 15.51 3.85 17.85
N THR A 177 14.23 4.05 17.62
CA THR A 177 13.33 3.04 17.02
C THR A 177 13.29 3.11 15.49
N LYS A 178 13.95 4.11 14.89
CA LYS A 178 14.04 4.34 13.45
C LYS A 178 15.48 4.13 12.97
N PRO A 179 15.70 3.86 11.68
CA PRO A 179 17.03 3.88 11.09
C PRO A 179 17.80 5.14 11.48
N PHE A 180 18.95 4.96 12.11
CA PHE A 180 19.78 6.05 12.62
C PHE A 180 21.02 6.22 11.74
N LEU A 181 21.15 7.40 11.14
CA LEU A 181 22.27 7.80 10.30
C LEU A 181 23.17 8.76 11.07
N LEU A 182 24.45 8.51 11.07
CA LEU A 182 25.49 9.40 11.58
C LEU A 182 26.29 9.93 10.40
N ALA A 183 26.38 11.26 10.29
CA ALA A 183 27.11 11.92 9.20
C ALA A 183 27.93 13.10 9.74
N GLY A 184 29.11 13.32 9.18
CA GLY A 184 29.95 14.45 9.59
C GLY A 184 31.42 14.28 9.29
N ASP A 185 32.15 15.29 9.73
CA ASP A 185 33.61 15.29 9.82
C ASP A 185 34.03 14.61 11.15
N PHE A 186 34.58 13.41 11.04
CA PHE A 186 34.98 12.63 12.20
C PHE A 186 36.43 12.93 12.64
N ASN A 187 37.17 13.72 11.88
CA ASN A 187 38.60 14.00 12.13
C ASN A 187 39.44 12.73 12.40
N ALA A 188 39.07 11.64 11.79
CA ALA A 188 39.64 10.32 12.02
C ALA A 188 39.80 9.54 10.71
N VAL A 189 40.97 8.98 10.47
CA VAL A 189 41.24 8.14 9.27
C VAL A 189 40.68 6.73 9.47
N PRO A 190 40.44 5.94 8.40
CA PRO A 190 39.83 4.62 8.47
C PRO A 190 40.54 3.64 9.40
N GLU A 191 41.86 3.75 9.54
CA GLU A 191 42.70 2.87 10.36
C GLU A 191 42.70 3.23 11.84
N SER A 192 42.10 4.39 12.22
CA SER A 192 42.09 4.87 13.61
C SER A 192 41.26 3.95 14.51
N ASP A 193 41.59 3.95 15.79
CA ASP A 193 40.85 3.16 16.79
C ASP A 193 39.41 3.67 16.98
N PHE A 194 39.17 4.95 16.75
CA PHE A 194 37.84 5.53 16.77
C PHE A 194 36.95 4.93 15.67
N ILE A 195 37.41 4.88 14.41
CA ILE A 195 36.63 4.28 13.30
C ILE A 195 36.38 2.80 13.57
N LYS A 196 37.37 2.04 14.04
CA LYS A 196 37.18 0.63 14.44
C LYS A 196 36.13 0.49 15.56
N GLN A 197 36.09 1.40 16.52
CA GLN A 197 35.09 1.41 17.59
C GLN A 197 33.69 1.72 17.05
N ILE A 198 33.56 2.73 16.18
CA ILE A 198 32.29 3.06 15.52
C ILE A 198 31.77 1.89 14.68
N GLU A 199 32.64 1.22 13.95
CA GLU A 199 32.28 0.06 13.11
C GLU A 199 31.76 -1.15 13.90
N ARG A 200 31.94 -1.21 15.22
CA ARG A 200 31.28 -2.24 16.05
C ARG A 200 29.76 -2.06 16.09
N GLY A 201 29.28 -0.83 16.15
CA GLY A 201 27.85 -0.49 16.21
C GLY A 201 27.26 0.05 14.90
N PHE A 202 28.09 0.52 13.97
CA PHE A 202 27.67 1.14 12.72
C PHE A 202 28.23 0.43 11.50
N ILE A 203 27.53 0.55 10.38
CA ILE A 203 28.00 0.22 9.03
C ILE A 203 28.37 1.56 8.37
N VAL A 204 29.63 1.72 7.98
CA VAL A 204 30.06 2.88 7.19
C VAL A 204 29.53 2.73 5.78
N LEU A 205 28.72 3.69 5.34
CA LEU A 205 28.08 3.73 4.03
C LEU A 205 28.93 4.47 2.99
N SER A 206 29.75 5.44 3.43
CA SER A 206 30.66 6.19 2.57
C SER A 206 31.90 5.39 2.18
N LEU A 207 32.59 5.84 1.13
CA LEU A 207 33.78 5.17 0.59
C LEU A 207 35.02 5.47 1.44
N LYS A 208 35.50 4.51 2.22
CA LYS A 208 36.68 4.64 3.09
C LYS A 208 37.99 4.71 2.33
N ASP A 209 38.04 4.24 1.10
CA ASP A 209 39.20 4.28 0.20
C ASP A 209 39.29 5.57 -0.62
N LYS A 210 38.35 6.50 -0.46
CA LYS A 210 38.34 7.79 -1.12
C LYS A 210 38.64 8.90 -0.13
N HIS A 211 39.67 9.69 -0.42
CA HIS A 211 40.08 10.80 0.43
C HIS A 211 39.11 11.99 0.26
N THR A 212 38.86 12.70 1.35
CA THR A 212 37.95 13.86 1.40
C THR A 212 38.66 15.16 1.76
N PHE A 213 39.87 15.09 2.35
CA PHE A 213 40.65 16.22 2.83
C PHE A 213 42.14 16.10 2.48
N PRO A 214 42.89 17.20 2.19
CA PRO A 214 42.35 18.53 1.82
C PRO A 214 41.82 18.50 0.38
N ALA A 215 40.74 19.24 0.09
CA ALA A 215 39.97 19.15 -1.16
C ALA A 215 40.79 19.39 -2.45
N ARG A 216 41.85 20.19 -2.41
CA ARG A 216 42.73 20.45 -3.58
C ARG A 216 43.64 19.25 -3.94
N SER A 217 44.05 18.50 -2.95
CA SER A 217 44.92 17.34 -3.12
C SER A 217 44.61 16.32 -2.00
N PRO A 218 43.52 15.57 -2.14
CA PRO A 218 43.03 14.71 -1.07
C PRO A 218 44.05 13.65 -0.64
N LYS A 219 44.28 13.54 0.69
CA LYS A 219 45.24 12.63 1.31
C LYS A 219 44.66 11.84 2.47
N ALA A 220 43.52 12.26 3.04
CA ALA A 220 42.89 11.62 4.17
C ALA A 220 41.38 11.49 3.93
N CYS A 221 40.81 10.37 4.33
CA CYS A 221 39.36 10.19 4.46
C CYS A 221 38.98 10.48 5.91
N ILE A 222 38.26 11.57 6.16
CA ILE A 222 37.84 12.00 7.50
C ILE A 222 36.36 12.35 7.59
N ASP A 223 35.67 12.45 6.46
CA ASP A 223 34.23 12.69 6.37
C ASP A 223 33.48 11.40 6.08
N TYR A 224 32.45 11.11 6.91
CA TYR A 224 31.76 9.81 6.84
C TYR A 224 30.25 9.95 6.91
N ILE A 225 29.61 8.93 6.35
CA ILE A 225 28.18 8.62 6.54
C ILE A 225 28.11 7.17 7.00
N ALA A 226 27.45 6.92 8.12
CA ALA A 226 27.30 5.59 8.70
C ALA A 226 25.85 5.34 9.17
N SER A 227 25.44 4.08 9.16
CA SER A 227 24.12 3.64 9.65
C SER A 227 24.30 2.73 10.87
N PHE A 228 23.48 2.93 11.91
CA PHE A 228 23.51 2.10 13.09
C PHE A 228 23.02 0.68 12.77
N LYS A 229 23.76 -0.34 13.24
CA LYS A 229 23.47 -1.76 12.95
C LYS A 229 22.18 -2.24 13.58
N GLY A 230 21.79 -1.73 14.74
CA GLY A 230 20.53 -2.09 15.40
C GLY A 230 19.28 -1.68 14.61
N SER A 231 19.44 -0.73 13.69
CA SER A 231 18.42 -0.32 12.72
C SER A 231 18.86 -0.59 11.25
N GLY A 232 20.05 -1.12 11.04
CA GLY A 232 20.73 -1.21 9.74
C GLY A 232 20.17 -2.26 8.79
N GLU A 233 19.51 -3.30 9.31
CA GLU A 233 18.83 -4.29 8.47
C GLU A 233 17.68 -3.69 7.66
N SER A 234 17.18 -2.54 8.08
CA SER A 234 16.12 -1.81 7.38
C SER A 234 16.64 -0.92 6.23
N LEU A 235 17.96 -0.86 5.98
CA LEU A 235 18.58 0.03 5.01
C LEU A 235 19.43 -0.75 3.99
N VAL A 236 19.29 -0.39 2.71
CA VAL A 236 20.12 -0.93 1.61
C VAL A 236 20.84 0.24 0.94
N LEU A 237 22.18 0.21 0.99
CA LEU A 237 23.02 1.16 0.25
C LEU A 237 22.90 0.90 -1.25
N ARG A 238 22.63 1.97 -2.01
CA ARG A 238 22.52 1.94 -3.47
C ARG A 238 23.76 2.51 -4.15
N GLU A 239 24.31 3.56 -3.59
CA GLU A 239 25.44 4.28 -4.14
C GLU A 239 26.14 5.08 -3.03
N ALA A 240 27.46 5.21 -3.11
CA ALA A 240 28.24 6.15 -2.32
C ALA A 240 29.25 6.87 -3.23
N GLU A 241 29.46 8.14 -2.96
CA GLU A 241 30.29 9.00 -3.78
C GLU A 241 31.01 10.04 -2.92
N VAL A 242 32.28 10.33 -3.25
CA VAL A 242 32.95 11.56 -2.87
C VAL A 242 32.81 12.52 -4.06
N MET A 243 32.00 13.57 -3.87
CA MET A 243 31.63 14.47 -4.95
C MET A 243 32.79 15.39 -5.37
N PRO A 244 32.79 15.87 -6.62
CA PRO A 244 33.77 16.82 -7.08
C PRO A 244 33.79 18.09 -6.24
N ARG A 245 34.99 18.65 -6.05
CA ARG A 245 35.19 19.92 -5.35
C ARG A 245 34.40 21.05 -6.00
N GLY A 246 33.75 21.84 -5.15
CA GLY A 246 33.23 23.17 -5.51
C GLY A 246 34.32 24.26 -5.38
N ARG A 247 33.88 25.50 -5.22
CA ARG A 247 34.77 26.66 -5.01
C ARG A 247 35.07 26.90 -3.54
N VAL A 248 34.16 26.49 -2.68
CA VAL A 248 34.28 26.65 -1.22
C VAL A 248 34.88 25.42 -0.57
N SER A 249 35.33 25.56 0.66
CA SER A 249 35.82 24.54 1.55
C SER A 249 37.16 23.89 1.16
N ASP A 250 37.81 23.36 2.15
CA ASP A 250 38.96 22.50 2.07
C ASP A 250 38.61 21.02 2.26
N HIS A 251 37.31 20.67 2.39
CA HIS A 251 36.79 19.31 2.35
C HIS A 251 36.04 19.03 1.03
N LEU A 252 35.93 17.75 0.68
CA LEU A 252 35.07 17.28 -0.40
C LEU A 252 33.73 16.80 0.17
N PRO A 253 32.60 17.09 -0.50
CA PRO A 253 31.30 16.58 -0.07
C PRO A 253 31.22 15.06 -0.21
N VAL A 254 30.59 14.38 0.74
CA VAL A 254 30.39 12.93 0.73
C VAL A 254 28.92 12.61 0.68
N LEU A 255 28.54 11.71 -0.20
CA LEU A 255 27.15 11.35 -0.50
C LEU A 255 26.91 9.85 -0.31
N ALA A 256 25.75 9.50 0.22
CA ALA A 256 25.24 8.14 0.18
C ALA A 256 23.78 8.12 -0.25
N ARG A 257 23.43 7.24 -1.19
CA ARG A 257 22.06 6.94 -1.62
C ARG A 257 21.62 5.59 -1.08
N PHE A 258 20.49 5.53 -0.44
CA PHE A 258 19.98 4.32 0.21
C PHE A 258 18.47 4.18 0.04
N GLN A 259 17.97 2.97 0.24
CA GLN A 259 16.54 2.68 0.36
C GLN A 259 16.28 2.08 1.73
N LEU A 260 15.14 2.43 2.33
CA LEU A 260 14.65 1.76 3.52
C LEU A 260 13.84 0.53 3.08
N LYS A 261 14.14 -0.63 3.68
CA LYS A 261 13.32 -1.83 3.53
C LYS A 261 12.03 -1.67 4.33
N THR A 262 10.97 -2.28 3.84
CA THR A 262 9.76 -2.46 4.64
C THR A 262 10.07 -3.50 5.74
N PRO A 263 9.74 -3.25 7.02
CA PRO A 263 9.85 -4.28 8.06
C PRO A 263 9.14 -5.56 7.61
N VAL A 264 9.78 -6.71 7.84
CA VAL A 264 9.32 -8.01 7.30
C VAL A 264 7.86 -8.26 7.67
N GLU A 265 7.48 -8.02 8.91
CA GLU A 265 6.13 -8.22 9.44
C GLU A 265 5.08 -7.25 8.87
N ARG A 266 5.52 -6.30 8.05
CA ARG A 266 4.67 -5.25 7.43
C ARG A 266 4.63 -5.31 5.92
N ILE A 267 5.28 -6.27 5.26
CA ILE A 267 5.25 -6.40 3.79
C ILE A 267 3.83 -6.71 3.32
N LEU A 268 3.15 -7.67 3.98
CA LEU A 268 1.74 -7.97 3.72
C LEU A 268 0.81 -6.94 4.36
N TYR A 269 -0.30 -6.66 3.70
CA TYR A 269 -1.38 -5.82 4.21
C TYR A 269 -2.51 -6.71 4.74
N GLY A 270 -2.45 -7.08 6.01
CA GLY A 270 -3.47 -7.93 6.64
C GLY A 270 -3.38 -9.41 6.25
N LYS A 271 -4.44 -10.16 6.54
CA LYS A 271 -4.56 -11.59 6.20
C LYS A 271 -5.02 -11.76 4.75
N PRO A 272 -4.71 -12.90 4.09
CA PRO A 272 -5.34 -13.25 2.82
C PRO A 272 -6.83 -13.52 2.99
N TYR A 273 -7.56 -13.57 1.88
CA TYR A 273 -8.97 -13.95 1.85
C TYR A 273 -9.26 -14.80 0.62
N LEU A 274 -10.17 -15.77 0.79
CA LEU A 274 -10.53 -16.75 -0.22
C LEU A 274 -11.74 -16.29 -1.01
N GLN A 275 -11.68 -16.41 -2.33
CA GLN A 275 -12.77 -16.04 -3.24
C GLN A 275 -12.96 -17.04 -4.36
N ASN A 276 -14.14 -17.00 -4.95
CA ASN A 276 -14.52 -17.73 -6.15
C ASN A 276 -14.16 -19.24 -6.09
N PRO A 277 -14.61 -19.96 -5.05
CA PRO A 277 -14.39 -21.39 -4.94
C PRO A 277 -15.17 -22.17 -6.00
N SER A 278 -14.59 -23.26 -6.45
CA SER A 278 -15.23 -24.30 -7.26
C SER A 278 -14.71 -25.67 -6.77
N PRO A 279 -15.29 -26.80 -7.19
CA PRO A 279 -14.80 -28.10 -6.75
C PRO A 279 -13.30 -28.35 -6.98
N GLU A 280 -12.73 -27.73 -8.03
CA GLU A 280 -11.33 -27.97 -8.42
C GLU A 280 -10.42 -26.73 -8.30
N ALA A 281 -10.93 -25.60 -7.80
CA ALA A 281 -10.13 -24.37 -7.76
C ALA A 281 -10.65 -23.35 -6.74
N ILE A 282 -9.74 -22.49 -6.25
CA ILE A 282 -10.05 -21.36 -5.38
C ILE A 282 -9.03 -20.24 -5.60
N SER A 283 -9.40 -19.00 -5.38
CA SER A 283 -8.50 -17.86 -5.43
C SER A 283 -8.10 -17.39 -4.03
N VAL A 284 -6.80 -17.20 -3.86
CA VAL A 284 -6.22 -16.56 -2.68
C VAL A 284 -5.91 -15.12 -3.04
N MET A 285 -6.64 -14.21 -2.43
CA MET A 285 -6.51 -12.77 -2.62
C MET A 285 -5.73 -12.17 -1.46
N PHE A 286 -4.81 -11.28 -1.73
CA PHE A 286 -4.08 -10.55 -0.70
C PHE A 286 -3.42 -9.30 -1.28
N GLN A 287 -3.02 -8.37 -0.41
CA GLN A 287 -2.32 -7.16 -0.78
C GLN A 287 -0.99 -7.05 -0.02
N THR A 288 -0.07 -6.28 -0.60
CA THR A 288 1.19 -5.90 0.03
C THR A 288 1.25 -4.39 0.26
N ARG A 289 2.13 -3.92 1.15
CA ARG A 289 2.35 -2.46 1.36
C ARG A 289 3.41 -1.90 0.42
N THR A 290 4.17 -2.77 -0.20
CA THR A 290 5.26 -2.46 -1.12
C THR A 290 5.18 -3.39 -2.32
N ILE A 291 5.81 -3.02 -3.42
CA ILE A 291 5.93 -3.91 -4.59
C ILE A 291 6.64 -5.19 -4.17
N ALA A 292 6.05 -6.33 -4.50
CA ALA A 292 6.56 -7.62 -4.08
C ALA A 292 6.46 -8.69 -5.18
N HIS A 293 7.41 -9.61 -5.19
CA HIS A 293 7.25 -10.91 -5.81
C HIS A 293 6.52 -11.82 -4.82
N ALA A 294 5.26 -12.12 -5.10
CA ALA A 294 4.42 -12.86 -4.19
C ALA A 294 3.94 -14.19 -4.77
N TRP A 295 3.72 -15.18 -3.89
CA TRP A 295 3.23 -16.51 -4.25
C TRP A 295 2.48 -17.15 -3.08
N VAL A 296 1.74 -18.20 -3.39
CA VAL A 296 1.07 -19.06 -2.42
C VAL A 296 1.72 -20.44 -2.44
N GLU A 297 2.07 -20.94 -1.28
CA GLU A 297 2.47 -22.33 -1.08
C GLU A 297 1.28 -23.10 -0.50
N TYR A 298 0.92 -24.24 -1.11
CA TYR A 298 -0.30 -24.98 -0.76
C TYR A 298 -0.16 -26.49 -0.98
N GLY A 299 -0.89 -27.27 -0.20
CA GLY A 299 -0.90 -28.72 -0.27
C GLY A 299 -1.97 -29.34 0.64
N GLN A 300 -2.18 -30.65 0.52
CA GLN A 300 -3.07 -31.39 1.44
C GLN A 300 -2.41 -31.65 2.82
N ASP A 301 -1.12 -31.38 2.92
CA ASP A 301 -0.36 -31.31 4.15
C ASP A 301 0.61 -30.13 4.11
N THR A 302 1.29 -29.85 5.23
CA THR A 302 2.22 -28.72 5.35
C THR A 302 3.67 -29.05 4.95
N LEU A 303 3.94 -30.27 4.49
CA LEU A 303 5.28 -30.75 4.13
C LEU A 303 5.48 -30.81 2.61
N ASN A 304 4.44 -31.25 1.87
CA ASN A 304 4.49 -31.44 0.43
C ASN A 304 3.73 -30.30 -0.29
N LEU A 305 4.39 -29.16 -0.38
CA LEU A 305 3.77 -27.95 -0.91
C LEU A 305 4.06 -27.77 -2.39
N ARG A 306 3.03 -27.39 -3.13
CA ARG A 306 3.13 -26.80 -4.47
C ARG A 306 3.17 -25.29 -4.33
N ARG A 307 3.62 -24.59 -5.41
CA ARG A 307 3.67 -23.12 -5.47
C ARG A 307 2.82 -22.64 -6.63
N ALA A 308 2.00 -21.61 -6.36
CA ALA A 308 1.28 -20.85 -7.37
C ALA A 308 1.57 -19.36 -7.19
N ARG A 309 1.51 -18.60 -8.28
CA ARG A 309 1.67 -17.14 -8.28
C ARG A 309 0.83 -16.52 -9.39
N MET A 310 0.60 -15.23 -9.30
CA MET A 310 -0.04 -14.50 -10.39
C MET A 310 0.92 -14.39 -11.57
N GLU A 311 0.50 -14.86 -12.74
CA GLU A 311 1.30 -14.84 -13.96
C GLU A 311 0.50 -14.28 -15.13
N TYR A 312 1.19 -13.62 -16.05
CA TYR A 312 0.65 -13.21 -17.34
C TYR A 312 1.68 -13.50 -18.43
N GLY A 313 1.31 -14.31 -19.41
CA GLY A 313 2.20 -14.66 -20.52
C GLY A 313 3.53 -15.29 -20.10
N GLY A 314 3.56 -16.06 -18.99
CA GLY A 314 4.77 -16.68 -18.42
C GLY A 314 5.60 -15.75 -17.54
N GLN A 315 5.19 -14.50 -17.31
CA GLN A 315 5.85 -13.57 -16.40
C GLN A 315 5.10 -13.48 -15.08
N ALA A 316 5.85 -13.47 -13.96
CA ALA A 316 5.29 -13.14 -12.66
C ALA A 316 4.78 -11.70 -12.65
N VAL A 317 3.56 -11.50 -12.22
CA VAL A 317 2.96 -10.17 -12.06
C VAL A 317 3.42 -9.61 -10.71
N CYS A 318 4.20 -8.54 -10.75
CA CYS A 318 4.77 -7.92 -9.55
C CYS A 318 4.90 -6.39 -9.66
N HIS A 319 4.07 -5.76 -10.50
CA HIS A 319 4.09 -4.31 -10.73
C HIS A 319 3.10 -3.53 -9.86
N ASP A 320 2.27 -4.24 -9.09
CA ASP A 320 1.29 -3.65 -8.18
C ASP A 320 1.34 -4.35 -6.80
N ILE A 321 0.55 -3.85 -5.88
CA ILE A 321 0.41 -4.35 -4.51
C ILE A 321 -0.78 -5.32 -4.35
N GLU A 322 -1.57 -5.50 -5.40
CA GLU A 322 -2.73 -6.38 -5.43
C GLU A 322 -2.36 -7.73 -6.04
N HIS A 323 -2.64 -8.80 -5.31
CA HIS A 323 -2.30 -10.15 -5.72
C HIS A 323 -3.54 -11.03 -5.75
N ARG A 324 -3.72 -11.74 -6.87
CA ARG A 324 -4.77 -12.73 -7.08
C ARG A 324 -4.11 -14.02 -7.55
N VAL A 325 -4.06 -15.01 -6.69
CA VAL A 325 -3.43 -16.30 -7.00
C VAL A 325 -4.50 -17.37 -7.11
N ARG A 326 -4.80 -17.81 -8.32
CA ARG A 326 -5.72 -18.91 -8.57
C ARG A 326 -5.03 -20.23 -8.33
N LEU A 327 -5.55 -21.04 -7.42
CA LEU A 327 -5.16 -22.42 -7.20
C LEU A 327 -6.07 -23.31 -8.02
N GLU A 328 -5.50 -24.10 -8.93
CA GLU A 328 -6.24 -24.95 -9.87
C GLU A 328 -5.79 -26.41 -9.79
N GLY A 329 -6.61 -27.32 -10.34
CA GLY A 329 -6.34 -28.75 -10.33
C GLY A 329 -6.34 -29.31 -8.92
N LEU A 330 -7.22 -28.80 -8.07
CA LEU A 330 -7.45 -29.27 -6.73
C LEU A 330 -8.42 -30.46 -6.76
N GLN A 331 -8.45 -31.26 -5.71
CA GLN A 331 -9.40 -32.37 -5.60
C GLN A 331 -10.71 -31.88 -4.98
N PRO A 332 -11.86 -32.16 -5.60
CA PRO A 332 -13.17 -31.89 -4.99
C PRO A 332 -13.27 -32.47 -3.57
N GLY A 333 -13.88 -31.72 -2.67
CA GLY A 333 -13.97 -32.10 -1.24
C GLY A 333 -12.63 -32.10 -0.50
N GLY A 334 -11.54 -31.75 -1.15
CA GLY A 334 -10.21 -31.78 -0.55
C GLY A 334 -10.01 -30.68 0.50
N LYS A 335 -9.41 -31.05 1.64
CA LYS A 335 -8.88 -30.09 2.59
C LYS A 335 -7.45 -29.71 2.19
N TYR A 336 -7.19 -28.40 2.13
CA TYR A 336 -5.89 -27.85 1.76
C TYR A 336 -5.38 -26.91 2.84
N TYR A 337 -4.06 -26.95 3.04
CA TYR A 337 -3.32 -25.96 3.82
C TYR A 337 -2.61 -25.03 2.86
N TYR A 338 -2.54 -23.73 3.19
CA TYR A 338 -1.81 -22.77 2.39
C TYR A 338 -1.19 -21.68 3.25
N ARG A 339 -0.15 -21.05 2.70
CA ARG A 339 0.44 -19.83 3.25
C ARG A 339 0.83 -18.88 2.14
N VAL A 340 0.85 -17.60 2.44
CA VAL A 340 1.25 -16.53 1.52
C VAL A 340 2.69 -16.15 1.79
N CYS A 341 3.47 -16.01 0.72
CA CYS A 341 4.84 -15.53 0.75
C CYS A 341 4.94 -14.27 -0.11
N ALA A 342 5.54 -13.20 0.42
CA ALA A 342 5.73 -11.95 -0.29
C ALA A 342 7.16 -11.44 -0.07
N GLN A 343 7.96 -11.38 -1.14
CA GLN A 343 9.31 -10.86 -1.15
C GLN A 343 9.32 -9.45 -1.70
N GLU A 344 9.73 -8.47 -0.89
CA GLU A 344 9.83 -7.08 -1.30
C GLU A 344 10.74 -6.88 -2.52
N ILE A 345 10.37 -5.96 -3.41
CA ILE A 345 11.19 -5.54 -4.54
C ILE A 345 11.66 -4.11 -4.29
N LEU A 346 12.96 -3.95 -4.02
CA LEU A 346 13.59 -2.66 -3.78
C LEU A 346 13.95 -1.93 -5.08
N HIS A 347 14.24 -2.70 -6.13
CA HIS A 347 14.56 -2.15 -7.44
C HIS A 347 14.20 -3.15 -8.53
N TYR A 348 13.64 -2.65 -9.63
CA TYR A 348 13.31 -3.46 -10.79
C TYR A 348 13.67 -2.71 -12.08
N ALA A 349 14.75 -3.10 -12.72
CA ALA A 349 15.15 -2.64 -14.05
C ALA A 349 15.33 -3.85 -14.98
N ALA A 350 15.48 -3.60 -16.28
CA ALA A 350 15.56 -4.66 -17.30
C ALA A 350 16.55 -5.78 -16.94
N TYR A 351 17.76 -5.42 -16.51
CA TYR A 351 18.84 -6.37 -16.21
C TYR A 351 19.31 -6.33 -14.76
N ASN A 352 18.74 -5.48 -13.91
CA ASN A 352 19.12 -5.34 -12.50
C ASN A 352 17.88 -5.33 -11.63
N LYS A 353 17.81 -6.28 -10.70
CA LYS A 353 16.74 -6.39 -9.72
C LYS A 353 17.37 -6.54 -8.34
N VAL A 354 16.83 -5.83 -7.37
CA VAL A 354 17.24 -5.95 -5.95
C VAL A 354 16.01 -6.32 -5.16
N LEU A 355 16.08 -7.49 -4.54
CA LEU A 355 15.02 -8.03 -3.71
C LEU A 355 15.34 -7.74 -2.25
N GLY A 356 14.31 -7.45 -1.48
CA GLY A 356 14.36 -7.31 -0.04
C GLY A 356 14.02 -8.61 0.68
N ASP A 357 13.51 -8.47 1.90
CA ASP A 357 13.15 -9.58 2.75
C ASP A 357 11.84 -10.24 2.29
N THR A 358 11.56 -11.44 2.81
CA THR A 358 10.34 -12.20 2.51
C THR A 358 9.52 -12.35 3.77
N GLN A 359 8.28 -11.87 3.76
CA GLN A 359 7.28 -12.21 4.76
C GLN A 359 6.58 -13.50 4.36
N VAL A 360 6.40 -14.39 5.33
CA VAL A 360 5.65 -15.64 5.18
C VAL A 360 4.59 -15.67 6.28
N THR A 361 3.33 -15.95 5.92
CA THR A 361 2.25 -16.11 6.91
C THR A 361 2.33 -17.46 7.62
N ASP A 362 1.59 -17.59 8.71
CA ASP A 362 1.22 -18.91 9.23
C ASP A 362 0.41 -19.68 8.19
N PHE A 363 0.21 -20.98 8.43
CA PHE A 363 -0.67 -21.78 7.61
C PHE A 363 -2.12 -21.51 7.95
N TYR A 364 -2.92 -21.33 6.90
CA TYR A 364 -4.38 -21.37 6.92
C TYR A 364 -4.86 -22.66 6.26
N SER A 365 -6.13 -23.00 6.44
CA SER A 365 -6.72 -24.15 5.75
C SER A 365 -8.08 -23.79 5.17
N PHE A 366 -8.46 -24.48 4.09
CA PHE A 366 -9.80 -24.39 3.52
C PHE A 366 -10.28 -25.78 3.08
N GLN A 367 -11.59 -25.92 3.01
CA GLN A 367 -12.26 -27.08 2.46
C GLN A 367 -12.93 -26.69 1.14
N LEU A 368 -12.67 -27.46 0.08
CA LEU A 368 -13.42 -27.30 -1.19
C LEU A 368 -14.78 -27.99 -1.10
N PRO A 369 -15.79 -27.50 -1.86
CA PRO A 369 -17.03 -28.26 -2.02
C PRO A 369 -16.75 -29.60 -2.72
N GLU A 370 -17.43 -30.64 -2.32
CA GLU A 370 -17.38 -31.93 -2.99
C GLU A 370 -18.07 -31.84 -4.36
N ASP A 371 -17.66 -32.69 -5.30
CA ASP A 371 -18.37 -32.80 -6.56
C ASP A 371 -19.75 -33.47 -6.30
N GLY A 372 -20.82 -32.75 -6.62
CA GLY A 372 -22.18 -33.19 -6.30
C GLY A 372 -22.59 -33.00 -4.84
N GLN A 373 -21.86 -32.18 -4.04
CA GLN A 373 -22.29 -31.80 -2.70
C GLN A 373 -23.66 -31.10 -2.76
N GLU A 374 -24.65 -31.66 -2.12
CA GLU A 374 -25.99 -31.08 -2.06
C GLU A 374 -26.19 -30.20 -0.83
N ASP A 375 -25.56 -30.54 0.28
CA ASP A 375 -25.69 -29.85 1.56
C ASP A 375 -24.77 -28.66 1.67
N PHE A 376 -25.30 -27.51 2.12
CA PHE A 376 -24.50 -26.34 2.51
C PHE A 376 -25.28 -25.43 3.47
N THR A 377 -24.53 -24.58 4.15
CA THR A 377 -25.04 -23.42 4.88
C THR A 377 -24.28 -22.17 4.44
N ALA A 378 -24.99 -21.18 3.93
CA ALA A 378 -24.45 -19.86 3.56
C ALA A 378 -24.95 -18.79 4.53
N LEU A 379 -24.07 -17.90 4.96
CA LEU A 379 -24.43 -16.71 5.72
C LEU A 379 -24.41 -15.48 4.81
N ILE A 380 -25.52 -14.74 4.76
CA ILE A 380 -25.68 -13.58 3.90
C ILE A 380 -25.85 -12.33 4.77
N PHE A 381 -24.97 -11.35 4.53
CA PHE A 381 -24.96 -10.04 5.15
C PHE A 381 -25.13 -8.96 4.10
N ASN A 382 -25.80 -7.88 4.44
CA ASN A 382 -25.97 -6.71 3.59
C ASN A 382 -25.95 -5.45 4.45
N ASP A 383 -25.66 -4.30 3.84
CA ASP A 383 -25.74 -2.99 4.49
C ASP A 383 -24.96 -2.88 5.82
N LEU A 384 -23.84 -3.57 5.96
CA LEU A 384 -22.99 -3.48 7.16
C LEU A 384 -22.31 -2.11 7.26
N HIS A 385 -22.09 -1.47 6.12
CA HIS A 385 -21.44 -0.17 6.01
C HIS A 385 -20.12 -0.11 6.80
N ARG A 386 -19.80 1.03 7.41
CA ARG A 386 -18.60 1.22 8.26
C ARG A 386 -18.87 0.96 9.75
N ASN A 387 -20.00 0.33 10.09
CA ASN A 387 -20.41 0.16 11.48
C ASN A 387 -19.65 -0.99 12.15
N GLN A 388 -18.59 -0.63 12.89
CA GLN A 388 -17.70 -1.61 13.55
C GLN A 388 -18.41 -2.45 14.61
N GLU A 389 -19.32 -1.84 15.36
CA GLU A 389 -20.07 -2.53 16.42
C GLU A 389 -20.96 -3.61 15.82
N THR A 390 -21.70 -3.26 14.76
CA THR A 390 -22.56 -4.21 14.04
C THR A 390 -21.75 -5.33 13.40
N ILE A 391 -20.61 -5.02 12.75
CA ILE A 391 -19.71 -6.05 12.20
C ILE A 391 -19.25 -6.99 13.30
N GLY A 392 -18.87 -6.48 14.48
CA GLY A 392 -18.46 -7.31 15.61
C GLY A 392 -19.57 -8.23 16.13
N PHE A 393 -20.80 -7.73 16.28
CA PHE A 393 -21.95 -8.58 16.69
C PHE A 393 -22.28 -9.64 15.65
N MET A 394 -22.26 -9.26 14.37
CA MET A 394 -22.58 -10.19 13.28
C MET A 394 -21.52 -11.27 13.09
N SER A 395 -20.24 -10.94 13.26
CA SER A 395 -19.18 -11.96 13.19
C SER A 395 -19.25 -12.95 14.35
N GLN A 396 -19.48 -12.48 15.59
CA GLN A 396 -19.70 -13.36 16.74
C GLN A 396 -20.92 -14.28 16.56
N LEU A 397 -21.98 -13.78 15.95
CA LEU A 397 -23.15 -14.59 15.62
C LEU A 397 -22.82 -15.60 14.53
N ALA A 398 -22.06 -15.23 13.51
CA ALA A 398 -21.60 -16.12 12.45
C ALA A 398 -20.76 -17.28 13.00
N ASP A 399 -19.86 -17.01 13.95
CA ASP A 399 -19.01 -18.03 14.60
C ASP A 399 -19.82 -19.11 15.33
N SER A 400 -21.05 -18.80 15.72
CA SER A 400 -21.95 -19.75 16.40
C SER A 400 -22.68 -20.71 15.45
N ILE A 401 -22.60 -20.47 14.13
CA ILE A 401 -23.32 -21.26 13.11
C ILE A 401 -22.28 -21.85 12.15
N PRO A 402 -22.11 -23.19 12.11
CA PRO A 402 -21.28 -23.81 11.07
C PRO A 402 -21.78 -23.43 9.69
N HIS A 403 -20.88 -22.95 8.83
CA HIS A 403 -21.22 -22.50 7.49
C HIS A 403 -20.06 -22.72 6.51
N ASP A 404 -20.39 -22.83 5.23
CA ASP A 404 -19.46 -23.18 4.17
C ASP A 404 -18.91 -21.93 3.46
N PHE A 405 -19.70 -20.88 3.37
CA PHE A 405 -19.27 -19.59 2.78
C PHE A 405 -20.10 -18.40 3.28
N VAL A 406 -19.56 -17.22 3.06
CA VAL A 406 -20.18 -15.95 3.40
C VAL A 406 -20.49 -15.15 2.12
N LEU A 407 -21.65 -14.49 2.09
CA LEU A 407 -22.07 -13.56 1.06
C LEU A 407 -22.26 -12.16 1.65
N PHE A 408 -21.46 -11.20 1.19
CA PHE A 408 -21.65 -9.78 1.45
C PHE A 408 -22.48 -9.19 0.30
N ASN A 409 -23.78 -9.02 0.51
CA ASN A 409 -24.75 -8.68 -0.51
C ASN A 409 -24.95 -7.15 -0.63
N GLY A 410 -23.85 -6.43 -0.84
CA GLY A 410 -23.81 -4.99 -1.10
C GLY A 410 -23.79 -4.09 0.14
N ASP A 411 -23.29 -2.87 -0.07
CA ASP A 411 -23.10 -1.81 0.92
C ASP A 411 -22.27 -2.26 2.14
N CYS A 412 -21.26 -3.10 1.87
CA CYS A 412 -20.34 -3.61 2.87
C CYS A 412 -18.96 -2.95 2.79
N ILE A 413 -18.61 -2.36 1.63
CA ILE A 413 -17.40 -1.56 1.38
C ILE A 413 -17.81 -0.16 0.87
N PRO A 414 -18.56 0.64 1.64
CA PRO A 414 -19.24 1.82 1.14
C PRO A 414 -18.28 2.99 0.87
N ASP A 415 -18.56 3.72 -0.21
CA ASP A 415 -17.97 5.01 -0.54
C ASP A 415 -16.42 5.01 -0.52
N PRO A 416 -15.73 4.09 -1.23
CA PRO A 416 -14.28 3.97 -1.15
C PRO A 416 -13.58 5.22 -1.70
N ALA A 417 -12.90 5.98 -0.83
CA ALA A 417 -12.27 7.25 -1.18
C ALA A 417 -10.88 7.08 -1.80
N SER A 418 -10.16 6.04 -1.41
CA SER A 418 -8.84 5.68 -1.92
C SER A 418 -8.66 4.16 -1.93
N ARG A 419 -7.57 3.69 -2.52
CA ARG A 419 -7.19 2.27 -2.49
C ARG A 419 -7.00 1.80 -1.04
N GLU A 420 -6.30 2.56 -0.22
CA GLU A 420 -6.04 2.25 1.18
C GLU A 420 -7.33 2.17 2.00
N ASP A 421 -8.28 3.08 1.73
CA ASP A 421 -9.60 3.08 2.38
C ASP A 421 -10.40 1.83 2.01
N ALA A 422 -10.43 1.47 0.71
CA ALA A 422 -11.07 0.25 0.23
C ALA A 422 -10.44 -1.00 0.84
N MET A 423 -9.11 -1.09 0.83
CA MET A 423 -8.36 -2.19 1.43
C MET A 423 -8.64 -2.31 2.93
N HIS A 424 -8.67 -1.18 3.64
CA HIS A 424 -8.95 -1.17 5.08
C HIS A 424 -10.34 -1.74 5.40
N MET A 425 -11.38 -1.33 4.66
CA MET A 425 -12.74 -1.85 4.84
C MET A 425 -12.83 -3.33 4.51
N LEU A 426 -12.26 -3.74 3.36
CA LEU A 426 -12.26 -5.12 2.91
C LEU A 426 -11.58 -6.05 3.91
N HIS A 427 -10.37 -5.70 4.37
CA HIS A 427 -9.63 -6.53 5.34
C HIS A 427 -10.33 -6.62 6.70
N ARG A 428 -11.03 -5.58 7.11
CA ARG A 428 -11.86 -5.63 8.33
C ARG A 428 -12.96 -6.67 8.21
N LEU A 429 -13.71 -6.66 7.09
CA LEU A 429 -14.75 -7.66 6.84
C LEU A 429 -14.14 -9.05 6.71
N ALA A 430 -13.15 -9.22 5.85
CA ALA A 430 -12.50 -10.50 5.62
C ALA A 430 -11.98 -11.12 6.94
N SER A 431 -11.30 -10.33 7.77
CA SER A 431 -10.77 -10.82 9.05
C SER A 431 -11.86 -11.10 10.09
N ALA A 432 -12.95 -10.32 10.11
CA ALA A 432 -14.03 -10.52 11.06
C ALA A 432 -14.82 -11.82 10.78
N PHE A 433 -14.91 -12.21 9.51
CA PHE A 433 -15.66 -13.39 9.08
C PHE A 433 -14.75 -14.55 8.61
N HIS A 434 -13.50 -14.57 9.06
CA HIS A 434 -12.53 -15.65 8.79
C HIS A 434 -12.36 -16.00 7.31
N ALA A 435 -12.38 -14.97 6.44
CA ALA A 435 -12.28 -15.18 4.99
C ALA A 435 -10.93 -15.78 4.56
N GLU A 436 -9.94 -15.85 5.43
CA GLU A 436 -8.70 -16.60 5.23
C GLU A 436 -8.91 -18.13 5.20
N GLU A 437 -10.02 -18.64 5.75
CA GLU A 437 -10.36 -20.08 5.79
C GLU A 437 -11.74 -20.40 5.21
N ILE A 438 -12.67 -19.41 5.24
CA ILE A 438 -14.04 -19.54 4.73
C ILE A 438 -14.20 -18.64 3.50
N PRO A 439 -14.54 -19.18 2.32
CA PRO A 439 -14.70 -18.36 1.12
C PRO A 439 -15.75 -17.26 1.27
N ALA A 440 -15.43 -16.05 0.79
CA ALA A 440 -16.33 -14.90 0.84
C ALA A 440 -16.66 -14.39 -0.57
N PHE A 441 -17.95 -14.21 -0.85
CA PHE A 441 -18.44 -13.56 -2.07
C PHE A 441 -18.89 -12.14 -1.78
N PHE A 442 -18.66 -11.23 -2.73
CA PHE A 442 -19.07 -9.83 -2.62
C PHE A 442 -19.99 -9.46 -3.77
N VAL A 443 -21.18 -9.01 -3.48
CA VAL A 443 -22.11 -8.41 -4.43
C VAL A 443 -21.98 -6.90 -4.30
N ARG A 444 -21.94 -6.19 -5.41
CA ARG A 444 -21.81 -4.74 -5.41
C ARG A 444 -23.13 -4.08 -5.08
N GLY A 445 -23.15 -3.21 -4.06
CA GLY A 445 -24.25 -2.31 -3.74
C GLY A 445 -24.07 -0.93 -4.37
N ASN A 446 -25.01 -0.02 -4.12
CA ASN A 446 -24.93 1.33 -4.66
C ASN A 446 -23.89 2.19 -3.93
N HIS A 447 -23.54 1.91 -2.69
CA HIS A 447 -22.45 2.59 -2.00
C HIS A 447 -21.06 2.15 -2.47
N GLU A 448 -20.88 0.95 -3.01
CA GLU A 448 -19.63 0.54 -3.64
C GLU A 448 -19.33 1.25 -4.97
N ILE A 449 -20.30 2.02 -5.51
CA ILE A 449 -20.17 2.76 -6.78
C ILE A 449 -19.79 4.22 -6.54
N ARG A 450 -20.02 4.72 -5.35
CA ARG A 450 -19.80 6.11 -4.98
C ARG A 450 -18.35 6.37 -4.61
N ASN A 451 -17.92 7.63 -4.72
CA ASN A 451 -16.60 8.12 -4.39
C ASN A 451 -15.50 7.72 -5.40
N PHE A 452 -14.32 8.33 -5.22
CA PHE A 452 -13.26 8.38 -6.23
C PHE A 452 -12.66 7.01 -6.61
N HIS A 453 -12.53 6.10 -5.65
CA HIS A 453 -11.90 4.79 -5.88
C HIS A 453 -12.88 3.67 -6.26
N SER A 454 -14.17 3.96 -6.35
CA SER A 454 -15.22 2.96 -6.60
C SER A 454 -15.02 2.15 -7.88
N ALA A 455 -14.61 2.80 -8.97
CA ALA A 455 -14.37 2.12 -10.26
C ALA A 455 -13.19 1.13 -10.22
N ALA A 456 -12.25 1.30 -9.29
CA ALA A 456 -11.12 0.40 -9.08
C ALA A 456 -11.38 -0.68 -8.02
N LEU A 457 -12.43 -0.56 -7.22
CA LEU A 457 -12.75 -1.55 -6.18
C LEU A 457 -12.80 -3.01 -6.71
N PRO A 458 -13.33 -3.30 -7.93
CA PRO A 458 -13.35 -4.66 -8.47
C PRO A 458 -11.97 -5.29 -8.65
N SER A 459 -10.86 -4.52 -8.65
CA SER A 459 -9.51 -5.11 -8.71
C SER A 459 -9.13 -5.85 -7.42
N LEU A 460 -9.70 -5.45 -6.29
CA LEU A 460 -9.51 -6.09 -4.98
C LEU A 460 -10.37 -7.35 -4.80
N LEU A 461 -11.30 -7.63 -5.71
CA LEU A 461 -12.28 -8.70 -5.61
C LEU A 461 -12.21 -9.61 -6.83
N GLU A 462 -12.49 -10.89 -6.65
CA GLU A 462 -12.70 -11.80 -7.76
C GLU A 462 -14.18 -12.18 -7.85
N GLN A 463 -14.83 -11.59 -8.82
CA GLN A 463 -16.24 -11.83 -9.08
C GLN A 463 -16.43 -13.02 -10.03
N PRO A 464 -17.48 -13.83 -9.85
CA PRO A 464 -17.84 -14.88 -10.81
C PRO A 464 -18.01 -14.31 -12.23
N GLY A 465 -17.25 -14.86 -13.20
CA GLY A 465 -17.28 -14.37 -14.59
C GLY A 465 -16.51 -13.07 -14.85
N GLY A 466 -15.79 -12.53 -13.86
CA GLY A 466 -14.93 -11.34 -14.00
C GLY A 466 -15.68 -10.02 -14.15
N LYS A 467 -16.99 -9.99 -13.86
CA LYS A 467 -17.85 -8.79 -13.87
C LYS A 467 -18.53 -8.64 -12.51
N THR A 468 -19.13 -7.49 -12.24
CA THR A 468 -19.88 -7.26 -11.00
C THR A 468 -21.23 -7.97 -10.98
N TYR A 469 -21.60 -8.62 -12.07
CA TYR A 469 -22.73 -9.54 -12.20
C TYR A 469 -22.25 -10.86 -12.83
N GLY A 470 -22.90 -11.95 -12.52
CA GLY A 470 -22.49 -13.27 -12.98
C GLY A 470 -23.23 -14.37 -12.26
N SER A 471 -22.69 -15.58 -12.29
CA SER A 471 -23.29 -16.72 -11.62
C SER A 471 -22.23 -17.73 -11.19
N PHE A 472 -22.52 -18.45 -10.12
CA PHE A 472 -21.72 -19.57 -9.63
C PHE A 472 -22.61 -20.69 -9.15
N SER A 473 -22.07 -21.88 -9.02
CA SER A 473 -22.77 -23.01 -8.41
C SER A 473 -22.09 -23.44 -7.14
N TRP A 474 -22.88 -23.82 -6.14
CA TRP A 474 -22.42 -24.55 -4.99
C TRP A 474 -23.22 -25.85 -4.92
N GLY A 475 -22.55 -26.94 -5.19
CA GLY A 475 -23.23 -28.21 -5.44
C GLY A 475 -24.25 -28.09 -6.58
N ASP A 476 -25.47 -28.50 -6.30
CA ASP A 476 -26.62 -28.44 -7.23
C ASP A 476 -27.42 -27.12 -7.19
N THR A 477 -26.99 -26.18 -6.35
CA THR A 477 -27.63 -24.87 -6.22
C THR A 477 -26.92 -23.82 -7.10
N ARG A 478 -27.70 -23.12 -7.92
CA ARG A 478 -27.22 -22.05 -8.79
C ARG A 478 -27.50 -20.68 -8.20
N PHE A 479 -26.47 -19.87 -8.01
CA PHE A 479 -26.55 -18.48 -7.58
C PHE A 479 -26.36 -17.56 -8.78
N VAL A 480 -27.28 -16.63 -8.98
CA VAL A 480 -27.23 -15.60 -10.04
C VAL A 480 -27.16 -14.25 -9.38
N ILE A 481 -26.10 -13.51 -9.70
CA ILE A 481 -25.84 -12.15 -9.17
C ILE A 481 -26.20 -11.13 -10.23
N LEU A 482 -27.06 -10.18 -9.88
CA LEU A 482 -27.38 -9.01 -10.68
C LEU A 482 -26.92 -7.75 -9.95
N ASP A 483 -26.41 -6.80 -10.75
CA ASP A 483 -25.92 -5.53 -10.26
C ASP A 483 -26.79 -4.39 -10.75
N CYS A 484 -27.60 -3.83 -9.88
CA CYS A 484 -28.53 -2.76 -10.23
C CYS A 484 -27.84 -1.40 -10.49
N GLY A 485 -26.56 -1.25 -10.14
CA GLY A 485 -25.92 0.04 -10.17
C GLY A 485 -26.45 0.98 -9.08
N GLU A 486 -26.79 2.20 -9.44
CA GLU A 486 -27.29 3.24 -8.54
C GLU A 486 -28.82 3.28 -8.43
N ASP A 487 -29.29 3.91 -7.35
CA ASP A 487 -30.68 4.05 -6.96
C ASP A 487 -31.40 5.28 -7.57
N LYS A 488 -30.72 6.05 -8.41
CA LYS A 488 -31.22 7.25 -9.09
C LYS A 488 -30.95 7.18 -10.59
N PRO A 489 -31.70 7.95 -11.42
CA PRO A 489 -31.43 8.03 -12.86
C PRO A 489 -30.05 8.59 -13.18
N ASP A 490 -29.49 8.18 -14.32
CA ASP A 490 -28.12 8.57 -14.74
C ASP A 490 -27.95 10.08 -14.93
N ASP A 491 -29.03 10.79 -15.27
CA ASP A 491 -29.08 12.24 -15.41
C ASP A 491 -29.28 13.00 -14.08
N HIS A 492 -29.36 12.27 -12.94
CA HIS A 492 -29.50 12.92 -11.64
C HIS A 492 -28.30 13.83 -11.36
N PRO A 493 -28.51 15.11 -10.94
CA PRO A 493 -27.43 16.10 -10.80
C PRO A 493 -26.27 15.65 -9.93
N VAL A 494 -26.50 14.78 -8.94
CA VAL A 494 -25.47 14.29 -8.01
C VAL A 494 -24.39 13.44 -8.70
N TYR A 495 -24.66 12.92 -9.89
CA TYR A 495 -23.72 12.09 -10.65
C TYR A 495 -22.86 12.88 -11.66
N TYR A 496 -23.19 14.15 -11.91
CA TYR A 496 -22.45 15.02 -12.82
C TYR A 496 -22.20 14.42 -14.22
N GLY A 497 -23.06 13.50 -14.70
CA GLY A 497 -22.91 12.81 -15.98
C GLY A 497 -21.81 11.75 -16.02
N LEU A 498 -21.37 11.26 -14.87
CA LEU A 498 -20.30 10.24 -14.77
C LEU A 498 -20.82 8.79 -14.78
N ASN A 499 -22.16 8.60 -14.77
CA ASN A 499 -22.78 7.28 -14.72
C ASN A 499 -23.52 6.97 -16.03
N ASP A 500 -23.53 5.69 -16.43
CA ASP A 500 -24.34 5.13 -17.53
C ASP A 500 -24.85 3.73 -17.13
N PHE A 501 -25.64 3.69 -16.06
CA PHE A 501 -26.19 2.42 -15.57
C PHE A 501 -27.36 1.91 -16.43
N SER A 502 -27.98 2.77 -17.24
CA SER A 502 -29.03 2.34 -18.16
C SER A 502 -28.51 1.33 -19.18
N ALA A 503 -27.38 1.62 -19.84
CA ALA A 503 -26.72 0.69 -20.75
C ALA A 503 -26.20 -0.55 -20.00
N PHE A 504 -25.64 -0.38 -18.81
CA PHE A 504 -25.13 -1.47 -17.97
C PHE A 504 -26.24 -2.45 -17.53
N ARG A 505 -27.41 -1.95 -17.16
CA ARG A 505 -28.58 -2.79 -16.81
C ARG A 505 -29.08 -3.56 -18.03
N GLN A 506 -29.12 -2.91 -19.21
CA GLN A 506 -29.53 -3.55 -20.46
C GLN A 506 -28.60 -4.70 -20.86
N GLN A 507 -27.27 -4.60 -20.64
CA GLN A 507 -26.33 -5.70 -20.88
C GLN A 507 -26.69 -6.95 -20.05
N GLN A 508 -27.22 -6.77 -18.86
CA GLN A 508 -27.60 -7.88 -17.99
C GLN A 508 -28.86 -8.60 -18.44
N CYS A 509 -29.70 -7.99 -19.27
CA CYS A 509 -30.81 -8.71 -19.91
C CYS A 509 -30.28 -9.83 -20.81
N SER A 510 -29.25 -9.57 -21.62
CA SER A 510 -28.61 -10.60 -22.45
C SER A 510 -27.94 -11.68 -21.59
N PHE A 511 -27.24 -11.28 -20.54
CA PHE A 511 -26.65 -12.23 -19.59
C PHE A 511 -27.73 -13.16 -18.97
N LEU A 512 -28.83 -12.61 -18.47
CA LEU A 512 -29.92 -13.40 -17.89
C LEU A 512 -30.51 -14.41 -18.89
N GLN A 513 -30.75 -13.96 -20.13
CA GLN A 513 -31.28 -14.84 -21.20
C GLN A 513 -30.34 -15.99 -21.53
N GLU A 514 -29.03 -15.75 -21.51
CA GLU A 514 -28.01 -16.78 -21.74
C GLU A 514 -27.85 -17.68 -20.52
N GLU A 515 -27.82 -17.11 -19.31
CA GLU A 515 -27.73 -17.86 -18.07
C GLU A 515 -28.88 -18.85 -17.93
N MET A 516 -30.12 -18.42 -18.15
CA MET A 516 -31.30 -19.30 -18.06
C MET A 516 -31.30 -20.44 -19.11
N LYS A 517 -30.54 -20.29 -20.20
CA LYS A 517 -30.33 -21.35 -21.23
C LYS A 517 -29.13 -22.23 -20.89
N SER A 518 -28.27 -21.82 -19.98
CA SER A 518 -27.07 -22.58 -19.61
C SER A 518 -27.42 -23.98 -19.10
N ARG A 519 -26.48 -24.91 -19.24
CA ARG A 519 -26.64 -26.25 -18.71
C ARG A 519 -26.70 -26.23 -17.19
N GLU A 520 -25.88 -25.41 -16.58
CA GLU A 520 -25.71 -25.24 -15.14
C GLU A 520 -27.03 -24.74 -14.52
N PHE A 521 -27.62 -23.69 -15.08
CA PHE A 521 -28.91 -23.16 -14.60
C PHE A 521 -30.04 -24.18 -14.75
N ARG A 522 -30.14 -24.85 -15.90
CA ARG A 522 -31.21 -25.80 -16.17
C ARG A 522 -31.13 -27.08 -15.34
N LYS A 523 -29.92 -27.52 -15.01
CA LYS A 523 -29.67 -28.72 -14.20
C LYS A 523 -29.71 -28.44 -12.71
N ALA A 524 -29.53 -27.19 -12.31
CA ALA A 524 -29.60 -26.84 -10.88
C ALA A 524 -30.93 -27.28 -10.28
N GLU A 525 -30.87 -27.89 -9.10
CA GLU A 525 -32.04 -28.23 -8.33
C GLU A 525 -32.64 -26.98 -7.69
N ARG A 526 -31.81 -26.14 -7.12
CA ARG A 526 -32.17 -24.87 -6.49
C ARG A 526 -31.53 -23.67 -7.19
N ARG A 527 -32.21 -22.52 -7.14
CA ARG A 527 -31.75 -21.27 -7.77
C ARG A 527 -31.98 -20.09 -6.87
N VAL A 528 -30.95 -19.32 -6.62
CA VAL A 528 -30.96 -18.13 -5.75
C VAL A 528 -30.60 -16.91 -6.59
N LEU A 529 -31.45 -15.90 -6.53
CA LEU A 529 -31.17 -14.59 -7.13
C LEU A 529 -30.58 -13.67 -6.08
N LEU A 530 -29.46 -13.04 -6.39
CA LEU A 530 -28.79 -12.05 -5.53
C LEU A 530 -28.79 -10.70 -6.23
N SER A 531 -29.28 -9.67 -5.56
CA SER A 531 -29.15 -8.29 -5.98
C SER A 531 -29.18 -7.39 -4.75
N HIS A 532 -28.32 -6.38 -4.67
CA HIS A 532 -28.33 -5.50 -3.51
C HIS A 532 -29.62 -4.70 -3.45
N ILE A 533 -29.95 -3.95 -4.52
CA ILE A 533 -31.23 -3.21 -4.60
C ILE A 533 -32.34 -4.21 -4.92
N PRO A 534 -33.40 -4.28 -4.09
CA PRO A 534 -34.52 -5.20 -4.31
C PRO A 534 -35.25 -4.88 -5.61
N LEU A 535 -35.55 -5.90 -6.39
CA LEU A 535 -36.36 -5.77 -7.61
C LEU A 535 -37.84 -5.56 -7.27
N TRP A 536 -38.29 -6.06 -6.12
CA TRP A 536 -39.65 -5.97 -5.63
C TRP A 536 -39.67 -5.57 -4.16
N GLY A 537 -40.67 -4.79 -3.73
CA GLY A 537 -40.88 -4.44 -2.34
C GLY A 537 -39.97 -3.36 -1.76
N ASN A 538 -39.14 -2.70 -2.56
CA ASN A 538 -38.27 -1.61 -2.07
C ASN A 538 -39.03 -0.29 -1.81
N GLY A 539 -40.16 -0.05 -2.47
CA GLY A 539 -40.97 1.17 -2.30
C GLY A 539 -40.47 2.41 -3.04
N ASP A 540 -39.39 2.31 -3.79
CA ASP A 540 -38.81 3.42 -4.56
C ASP A 540 -39.63 3.72 -5.82
N LYS A 541 -39.61 4.99 -6.25
CA LYS A 541 -40.28 5.40 -7.50
C LYS A 541 -39.46 5.05 -8.73
N TYR A 542 -38.15 5.00 -8.60
CA TYR A 542 -37.21 4.67 -9.67
C TYR A 542 -36.77 3.19 -9.54
N GLN A 543 -37.36 2.34 -10.37
CA GLN A 543 -37.16 0.89 -10.32
C GLN A 543 -36.77 0.29 -11.69
N PRO A 544 -35.72 0.79 -12.36
CA PRO A 544 -35.39 0.38 -13.73
C PRO A 544 -35.01 -1.10 -13.83
N CYS A 545 -34.45 -1.68 -12.76
CA CYS A 545 -34.09 -3.09 -12.73
C CYS A 545 -35.34 -3.98 -12.70
N SER A 546 -36.33 -3.62 -11.90
CA SER A 546 -37.63 -4.32 -11.87
C SER A 546 -38.31 -4.27 -13.24
N GLU A 547 -38.38 -3.10 -13.85
CA GLU A 547 -39.00 -2.92 -15.17
C GLU A 547 -38.30 -3.74 -16.27
N LEU A 548 -36.96 -3.79 -16.27
CA LEU A 548 -36.18 -4.48 -17.28
C LEU A 548 -36.14 -5.99 -17.09
N TRP A 549 -36.01 -6.48 -15.84
CA TRP A 549 -35.68 -7.87 -15.58
C TRP A 549 -36.88 -8.71 -15.13
N THR A 550 -37.94 -8.12 -14.54
CA THR A 550 -39.13 -8.89 -14.15
C THR A 550 -39.72 -9.71 -15.29
N PRO A 551 -39.90 -9.19 -16.53
CA PRO A 551 -40.43 -10.00 -17.63
C PRO A 551 -39.56 -11.23 -18.00
N LEU A 552 -38.26 -11.17 -17.73
CA LEU A 552 -37.34 -12.28 -17.93
C LEU A 552 -37.40 -13.29 -16.78
N LEU A 553 -37.61 -12.79 -15.56
CA LEU A 553 -37.61 -13.57 -14.32
C LEU A 553 -38.94 -14.25 -14.00
N GLU A 554 -40.07 -13.78 -14.56
CA GLU A 554 -41.40 -14.37 -14.34
C GLU A 554 -41.48 -15.87 -14.64
N ASN A 555 -40.72 -16.32 -15.64
CA ASN A 555 -40.69 -17.71 -16.05
C ASN A 555 -39.40 -18.44 -15.61
N ALA A 556 -38.52 -17.74 -14.90
CA ALA A 556 -37.31 -18.31 -14.36
C ALA A 556 -37.62 -18.95 -13.00
N ARG A 557 -37.35 -20.23 -12.86
CA ARG A 557 -37.68 -20.98 -11.64
C ARG A 557 -36.66 -20.71 -10.54
N PHE A 558 -36.66 -19.47 -9.99
CA PHE A 558 -35.91 -19.17 -8.77
C PHE A 558 -36.69 -19.61 -7.53
N ASP A 559 -35.96 -20.11 -6.53
CA ASP A 559 -36.54 -20.50 -5.24
C ASP A 559 -36.65 -19.29 -4.30
N VAL A 560 -35.68 -18.36 -4.38
CA VAL A 560 -35.69 -17.14 -3.56
C VAL A 560 -34.85 -16.02 -4.20
N GLY A 561 -35.24 -14.77 -3.95
CA GLY A 561 -34.44 -13.57 -4.18
C GLY A 561 -33.97 -12.96 -2.86
N LEU A 562 -32.67 -12.65 -2.74
CA LEU A 562 -32.07 -12.06 -1.54
C LEU A 562 -31.52 -10.67 -1.86
N SER A 563 -31.89 -9.67 -1.05
CA SER A 563 -31.54 -8.26 -1.26
C SER A 563 -31.26 -7.53 0.05
N GLY A 564 -30.78 -6.29 -0.04
CA GLY A 564 -30.52 -5.37 1.07
C GLY A 564 -31.11 -3.98 0.81
N HIS A 565 -30.28 -2.92 0.91
CA HIS A 565 -30.54 -1.54 0.48
C HIS A 565 -31.56 -0.74 1.31
N THR A 566 -32.72 -1.34 1.63
CA THR A 566 -33.82 -0.60 2.28
C THR A 566 -33.58 -0.35 3.77
N HIS A 567 -32.58 -0.98 4.36
CA HIS A 567 -32.27 -1.00 5.80
C HIS A 567 -33.42 -1.50 6.68
N ARG A 568 -34.39 -2.23 6.08
CA ARG A 568 -35.58 -2.75 6.78
C ARG A 568 -35.81 -4.20 6.39
N PHE A 569 -35.73 -5.08 7.35
CA PHE A 569 -36.06 -6.47 7.12
C PHE A 569 -37.50 -6.65 6.63
N ARG A 570 -37.68 -7.38 5.53
CA ARG A 570 -38.97 -7.80 4.97
C ARG A 570 -38.82 -9.19 4.32
N TYR A 571 -39.86 -9.96 4.43
CA TYR A 571 -40.04 -11.18 3.64
C TYR A 571 -41.39 -11.08 2.92
N TYR A 572 -41.39 -11.42 1.65
CA TYR A 572 -42.58 -11.45 0.80
C TYR A 572 -42.70 -12.84 0.17
N SER A 573 -43.86 -13.49 0.34
CA SER A 573 -44.17 -14.71 -0.40
C SER A 573 -44.37 -14.42 -1.88
N ALA A 574 -44.32 -15.41 -2.73
CA ALA A 574 -44.59 -15.21 -4.16
C ALA A 574 -45.96 -14.56 -4.36
N GLY A 575 -46.01 -13.47 -5.13
CA GLY A 575 -47.21 -12.71 -5.45
C GLY A 575 -47.50 -11.52 -4.53
N ASP A 576 -46.92 -11.42 -3.33
CA ASP A 576 -47.28 -10.37 -2.34
C ASP A 576 -47.03 -8.94 -2.84
N VAL A 577 -45.96 -8.75 -3.61
CA VAL A 577 -45.55 -7.47 -4.22
C VAL A 577 -45.29 -7.61 -5.71
N SER A 578 -46.05 -8.45 -6.38
CA SER A 578 -45.91 -8.83 -7.79
C SER A 578 -44.59 -9.55 -8.09
N ASN A 579 -43.98 -10.17 -7.10
CA ASN A 579 -42.77 -10.97 -7.20
C ASN A 579 -43.10 -12.42 -7.65
N PRO A 580 -42.40 -13.00 -8.64
CA PRO A 580 -42.71 -14.34 -9.16
C PRO A 580 -42.27 -15.48 -8.23
N PHE A 581 -41.40 -15.22 -7.27
CA PHE A 581 -40.88 -16.15 -6.26
C PHE A 581 -40.67 -15.39 -4.93
N PRO A 582 -40.47 -16.09 -3.80
CA PRO A 582 -40.23 -15.45 -2.52
C PRO A 582 -39.02 -14.50 -2.56
N VAL A 583 -39.12 -13.36 -1.87
CA VAL A 583 -38.02 -12.40 -1.73
C VAL A 583 -37.82 -12.03 -0.27
N CYS A 584 -36.54 -11.97 0.12
CA CYS A 584 -36.10 -11.52 1.43
C CYS A 584 -35.20 -10.28 1.29
N ILE A 585 -35.55 -9.23 2.00
CA ILE A 585 -34.80 -7.98 2.07
C ILE A 585 -34.21 -7.90 3.48
N GLY A 586 -32.89 -7.79 3.58
CA GLY A 586 -32.20 -7.69 4.86
C GLY A 586 -32.31 -6.33 5.50
N GLY A 587 -31.88 -6.25 6.74
CA GLY A 587 -31.88 -5.03 7.54
C GLY A 587 -30.70 -4.12 7.24
N GLY A 588 -30.55 -3.04 8.02
CA GLY A 588 -29.54 -2.00 7.82
C GLY A 588 -28.37 -2.05 8.78
N PRO A 589 -27.54 -1.00 8.81
CA PRO A 589 -26.22 -1.03 9.47
C PRO A 589 -26.25 -0.93 11.00
N GLY A 590 -27.41 -0.59 11.59
CA GLY A 590 -27.49 -0.43 13.04
C GLY A 590 -27.70 -1.73 13.78
N ALA A 591 -27.16 -1.88 14.98
CA ALA A 591 -27.30 -3.09 15.79
C ALA A 591 -28.75 -3.54 16.03
N ASN A 592 -29.72 -2.62 15.98
CA ASN A 592 -31.14 -2.95 16.12
C ASN A 592 -31.84 -3.29 14.79
N SER A 593 -31.22 -3.02 13.66
CA SER A 593 -31.77 -3.25 12.32
C SER A 593 -31.01 -4.30 11.53
N ALA A 594 -29.75 -4.58 11.88
CA ALA A 594 -28.92 -5.52 11.17
C ALA A 594 -29.47 -6.95 11.24
N THR A 595 -29.34 -7.66 10.12
CA THR A 595 -29.78 -9.04 9.97
C THR A 595 -28.71 -9.92 9.34
N MET A 596 -28.73 -11.18 9.71
CA MET A 596 -28.02 -12.27 9.05
C MET A 596 -29.05 -13.21 8.45
N MET A 597 -28.98 -13.46 7.17
CA MET A 597 -29.77 -14.50 6.51
C MET A 597 -28.94 -15.79 6.53
N VAL A 598 -29.56 -16.88 6.96
CA VAL A 598 -28.96 -18.22 6.99
C VAL A 598 -29.70 -19.06 5.96
N LEU A 599 -29.06 -19.30 4.82
CA LEU A 599 -29.59 -20.14 3.75
C LEU A 599 -29.00 -21.54 3.89
N THR A 600 -29.86 -22.52 4.08
CA THR A 600 -29.43 -23.91 4.31
C THR A 600 -30.08 -24.84 3.32
N LYS A 601 -29.29 -25.72 2.71
CA LYS A 601 -29.75 -26.87 1.94
C LYS A 601 -29.26 -28.15 2.62
N LYS A 602 -30.18 -29.11 2.87
CA LYS A 602 -29.88 -30.43 3.41
C LYS A 602 -30.75 -31.48 2.70
N GLY A 603 -30.14 -32.22 1.77
CA GLY A 603 -30.88 -33.10 0.87
C GLY A 603 -31.92 -32.27 0.10
N GLU A 604 -33.22 -32.72 0.16
CA GLU A 604 -34.33 -32.00 -0.48
C GLU A 604 -34.77 -30.73 0.29
N ASP A 605 -34.41 -30.61 1.58
CA ASP A 605 -34.77 -29.46 2.42
C ASP A 605 -33.98 -28.25 2.05
N PHE A 606 -34.66 -27.20 1.59
CA PHE A 606 -34.08 -25.88 1.31
C PHE A 606 -34.82 -24.83 2.12
N SER A 607 -34.11 -24.05 2.91
CA SER A 607 -34.72 -23.11 3.86
C SER A 607 -33.90 -21.86 4.08
N LEU A 608 -34.63 -20.78 4.40
CA LEU A 608 -34.09 -19.50 4.78
C LEU A 608 -34.51 -19.14 6.20
N ARG A 609 -33.56 -18.84 7.08
CA ARG A 609 -33.81 -18.24 8.39
C ARG A 609 -33.19 -16.85 8.44
N VAL A 610 -33.80 -15.94 9.18
CA VAL A 610 -33.25 -14.59 9.38
C VAL A 610 -33.11 -14.33 10.87
N LEU A 611 -31.90 -13.92 11.27
CA LEU A 611 -31.56 -13.60 12.65
C LEU A 611 -31.21 -12.10 12.76
N ASN A 612 -31.58 -11.46 13.87
CA ASN A 612 -31.09 -10.12 14.19
C ASN A 612 -29.72 -10.18 14.86
N ALA A 613 -29.10 -9.01 15.12
CA ALA A 613 -27.78 -8.92 15.76
C ALA A 613 -27.71 -9.51 17.19
N LYS A 614 -28.84 -9.83 17.80
CA LYS A 614 -28.91 -10.50 19.11
C LYS A 614 -29.10 -12.01 19.00
N GLY A 615 -29.07 -12.56 17.78
CA GLY A 615 -29.29 -13.98 17.51
C GLY A 615 -30.77 -14.42 17.62
N GLN A 616 -31.70 -13.48 17.73
CA GLN A 616 -33.12 -13.78 17.76
C GLN A 616 -33.63 -14.04 16.33
N GLU A 617 -34.37 -15.11 16.15
CA GLU A 617 -35.00 -15.46 14.87
C GLU A 617 -36.16 -14.50 14.57
N LEU A 618 -36.07 -13.84 13.43
CA LEU A 618 -37.11 -12.95 12.90
C LEU A 618 -38.10 -13.69 12.00
N GLY A 619 -37.69 -14.84 11.48
CA GLY A 619 -38.52 -15.75 10.70
C GLY A 619 -37.72 -16.90 10.07
N ALA A 620 -38.44 -17.95 9.70
CA ALA A 620 -37.91 -19.12 9.01
C ALA A 620 -38.93 -19.62 7.97
N TRP A 621 -38.45 -19.91 6.77
CA TRP A 621 -39.29 -20.33 5.64
C TRP A 621 -38.65 -21.52 4.91
N PRO A 622 -39.42 -22.56 4.60
CA PRO A 622 -39.06 -23.52 3.57
C PRO A 622 -39.16 -22.83 2.19
N LEU A 623 -38.22 -23.15 1.29
CA LEU A 623 -38.12 -22.60 -0.04
C LEU A 623 -38.42 -23.59 -1.15
#